data_77a0daafb78a95959c36645a2b911bd9
#
_entry.id   77a0daafb78a95959c36645a2b911bd9
#
_cell.length_a   1.000
_cell.length_b   1.000
_cell.length_c   1.000
_cell.angle_alpha   90.00
_cell.angle_beta   90.00
_cell.angle_gamma   90.00
#
_symmetry.space_group_name_H-M   'P 1'
#
loop_
_entity.id
_entity.type
_entity.pdbx_description
1 polymer ?
#
loop_
_entity_poly.entity_id
_entity_poly.type
_entity_poly.pdbx_seq_one_letter_code
_entity_poly.pdbx_strand_id
1 'polypeptide(L)'
;IFFGMDQHRDELPGSNIKGKNPLKDQRVRQALYQAIDINAIHKVVMRGLSQNTGTLIAPQVSGYTKRADQRYPYDMAAAQKLLADAGYKDGFEVDFACPNNRYIADERICQAVAAMWSKVGVKAKLRTMPLVSYFPMVQRHEASIYMLGWGVPTFDALYSLQSLVRSVGAGGDGNYNVGRYSNPQMDALVERVKVEVDQKRRAELIEQALILEHQDVSHLPLHNQVIPWAMKKNIEVVHRADNRLDWRLISVK
;
A
#
# COMPACT_ATOMS: atom_id res chain seq x y z
N ILE A 1 -5.31 1.42 -2.09
CA ILE A 1 -4.09 1.72 -2.88
C ILE A 1 -2.94 1.98 -1.93
N PHE A 2 -1.78 1.40 -2.22
CA PHE A 2 -0.56 1.56 -1.43
C PHE A 2 0.69 1.42 -2.31
N PHE A 3 1.84 1.82 -1.80
CA PHE A 3 3.14 1.48 -2.36
C PHE A 3 3.79 0.37 -1.53
N GLY A 4 4.34 -0.62 -2.23
CA GLY A 4 5.24 -1.61 -1.67
C GLY A 4 6.69 -1.28 -2.01
N MET A 5 7.62 -1.78 -1.22
CA MET A 5 9.05 -1.45 -1.30
C MET A 5 9.88 -2.71 -1.16
N ASP A 6 10.93 -2.85 -1.97
CA ASP A 6 11.88 -3.96 -1.86
C ASP A 6 12.72 -3.81 -0.58
N GLN A 7 12.46 -4.64 0.41
CA GLN A 7 13.13 -4.66 1.71
C GLN A 7 14.09 -5.85 1.84
N HIS A 8 14.31 -6.60 0.76
CA HIS A 8 15.05 -7.86 0.80
C HIS A 8 16.44 -7.76 0.18
N ARG A 9 16.55 -7.20 -1.02
CA ARG A 9 17.83 -7.13 -1.75
C ARG A 9 18.87 -6.35 -0.99
N ASP A 10 20.14 -6.68 -1.20
CA ASP A 10 21.25 -5.89 -0.64
C ASP A 10 21.53 -4.63 -1.45
N GLU A 11 21.16 -4.63 -2.74
CA GLU A 11 21.24 -3.46 -3.64
C GLU A 11 19.97 -3.36 -4.48
N LEU A 12 19.43 -2.14 -4.60
CA LEU A 12 18.22 -1.89 -5.38
C LEU A 12 18.51 -1.73 -6.89
N PRO A 13 17.69 -2.31 -7.77
CA PRO A 13 17.78 -2.04 -9.19
C PRO A 13 17.55 -0.54 -9.47
N GLY A 14 18.36 0.03 -10.38
CA GLY A 14 18.23 1.43 -10.78
C GLY A 14 18.60 2.48 -9.74
N SER A 15 19.09 2.08 -8.55
CA SER A 15 19.62 3.00 -7.54
C SER A 15 21.04 3.42 -7.82
N ASN A 16 21.40 4.65 -7.42
CA ASN A 16 22.79 5.13 -7.39
C ASN A 16 23.55 4.69 -6.12
N ILE A 17 22.86 4.15 -5.13
CA ILE A 17 23.49 3.60 -3.93
C ILE A 17 23.93 2.18 -4.21
N LYS A 18 25.25 1.92 -4.06
CA LYS A 18 25.86 0.62 -4.30
C LYS A 18 26.13 -0.13 -3.01
N GLY A 19 25.94 -1.45 -3.04
CA GLY A 19 26.18 -2.35 -1.89
C GLY A 19 25.24 -2.13 -0.71
N LYS A 20 24.20 -1.32 -0.85
CA LYS A 20 23.21 -1.06 0.19
C LYS A 20 21.81 -0.87 -0.39
N ASN A 21 20.81 -1.28 0.37
CA ASN A 21 19.42 -1.02 0.07
C ASN A 21 18.85 -0.01 1.08
N PRO A 22 18.63 1.25 0.68
CA PRO A 22 18.05 2.27 1.55
C PRO A 22 16.69 1.89 2.12
N LEU A 23 15.89 1.10 1.39
CA LEU A 23 14.54 0.71 1.79
C LEU A 23 14.50 -0.35 2.91
N LYS A 24 15.63 -0.98 3.26
CA LYS A 24 15.76 -1.81 4.47
C LYS A 24 15.70 -0.97 5.75
N ASP A 25 16.10 0.29 5.71
CA ASP A 25 16.05 1.19 6.86
C ASP A 25 14.64 1.74 7.03
N GLN A 26 14.03 1.45 8.17
CA GLN A 26 12.69 1.92 8.53
C GLN A 26 12.58 3.45 8.48
N ARG A 27 13.63 4.17 8.88
CA ARG A 27 13.66 5.65 8.86
C ARG A 27 13.51 6.18 7.43
N VAL A 28 14.11 5.50 6.45
CA VAL A 28 13.96 5.85 5.03
C VAL A 28 12.53 5.62 4.58
N ARG A 29 11.92 4.47 4.92
CA ARG A 29 10.53 4.19 4.55
C ARG A 29 9.56 5.19 5.19
N GLN A 30 9.78 5.52 6.47
CA GLN A 30 8.99 6.54 7.17
C GLN A 30 9.17 7.92 6.54
N ALA A 31 10.38 8.31 6.15
CA ALA A 31 10.64 9.56 5.46
C ALA A 31 9.88 9.65 4.13
N LEU A 32 9.91 8.58 3.32
CA LEU A 32 9.13 8.51 2.09
C LEU A 32 7.63 8.65 2.36
N TYR A 33 7.13 8.05 3.45
CA TYR A 33 5.71 8.14 3.82
C TYR A 33 5.33 9.56 4.27
N GLN A 34 6.14 10.19 5.14
CA GLN A 34 5.88 11.56 5.62
C GLN A 34 6.08 12.63 4.55
N ALA A 35 6.84 12.35 3.49
CA ALA A 35 6.97 13.24 2.35
C ALA A 35 5.73 13.25 1.42
N ILE A 36 4.76 12.36 1.62
CA ILE A 36 3.54 12.29 0.79
C ILE A 36 2.43 13.15 1.39
N ASP A 37 2.11 14.28 0.73
CA ASP A 37 0.90 15.06 1.02
C ASP A 37 -0.34 14.34 0.46
N ILE A 38 -0.90 13.46 1.27
CA ILE A 38 -2.08 12.68 0.90
C ILE A 38 -3.31 13.57 0.69
N ASN A 39 -3.40 14.72 1.37
CA ASN A 39 -4.51 15.64 1.21
C ASN A 39 -4.44 16.37 -0.15
N ALA A 40 -3.24 16.69 -0.63
CA ALA A 40 -3.07 17.19 -1.98
C ALA A 40 -3.45 16.13 -3.03
N ILE A 41 -3.06 14.87 -2.83
CA ILE A 41 -3.50 13.76 -3.70
C ILE A 41 -5.03 13.64 -3.70
N HIS A 42 -5.67 13.60 -2.53
CA HIS A 42 -7.12 13.54 -2.39
C HIS A 42 -7.82 14.68 -3.15
N LYS A 43 -7.41 15.93 -2.90
CA LYS A 43 -8.10 17.11 -3.46
C LYS A 43 -7.82 17.29 -4.95
N VAL A 44 -6.55 17.19 -5.37
CA VAL A 44 -6.12 17.59 -6.72
C VAL A 44 -6.14 16.40 -7.68
N VAL A 45 -5.55 15.27 -7.30
CA VAL A 45 -5.43 14.10 -8.18
C VAL A 45 -6.73 13.33 -8.23
N MET A 46 -7.30 13.03 -7.05
CA MET A 46 -8.51 12.21 -6.90
C MET A 46 -9.81 13.03 -6.94
N ARG A 47 -9.74 14.37 -6.99
CA ARG A 47 -10.91 15.26 -7.04
C ARG A 47 -11.93 15.00 -5.94
N GLY A 48 -11.46 14.63 -4.73
CA GLY A 48 -12.30 14.26 -3.59
C GLY A 48 -12.81 12.83 -3.61
N LEU A 49 -12.54 12.05 -4.65
CA LEU A 49 -13.05 10.66 -4.80
C LEU A 49 -12.05 9.63 -4.26
N SER A 50 -11.64 9.81 -3.01
CA SER A 50 -10.81 8.86 -2.26
C SER A 50 -11.04 9.03 -0.76
N GLN A 51 -10.71 8.02 0.03
CA GLN A 51 -10.68 8.09 1.49
C GLN A 51 -9.27 7.77 1.94
N ASN A 52 -8.59 8.77 2.54
CA ASN A 52 -7.23 8.57 3.04
C ASN A 52 -7.23 7.45 4.09
N THR A 53 -6.23 6.59 4.05
CA THR A 53 -6.07 5.49 5.01
C THR A 53 -4.61 5.30 5.39
N GLY A 54 -4.36 4.80 6.58
CA GLY A 54 -3.06 4.40 7.10
C GLY A 54 -2.90 2.88 7.21
N THR A 55 -3.87 2.10 6.71
CA THR A 55 -3.87 0.64 6.81
C THR A 55 -4.15 -0.04 5.46
N LEU A 56 -3.88 -1.32 5.37
CA LEU A 56 -4.06 -2.15 4.15
C LEU A 56 -5.47 -2.75 4.01
N ILE A 57 -6.40 -2.37 4.89
CA ILE A 57 -7.78 -2.82 4.85
C ILE A 57 -8.76 -1.64 4.86
N ALA A 58 -9.90 -1.81 4.23
CA ALA A 58 -10.96 -0.80 4.23
C ALA A 58 -11.83 -0.90 5.50
N PRO A 59 -12.54 0.19 5.90
CA PRO A 59 -13.38 0.20 7.09
C PRO A 59 -14.46 -0.89 7.17
N GLN A 60 -14.87 -1.46 6.04
CA GLN A 60 -15.86 -2.53 5.95
C GLN A 60 -15.30 -3.93 6.21
N VAL A 61 -13.98 -4.06 6.32
CA VAL A 61 -13.31 -5.33 6.54
C VAL A 61 -13.28 -5.65 8.03
N SER A 62 -13.64 -6.87 8.40
CA SER A 62 -13.56 -7.35 9.78
C SER A 62 -12.12 -7.26 10.28
N GLY A 63 -11.92 -6.71 11.46
CA GLY A 63 -10.62 -6.41 12.06
C GLY A 63 -10.14 -4.96 11.84
N TYR A 64 -10.89 -4.14 11.07
CA TYR A 64 -10.58 -2.71 10.98
C TYR A 64 -10.86 -2.01 12.32
N THR A 65 -9.91 -1.17 12.73
CA THR A 65 -10.10 -0.22 13.83
C THR A 65 -9.49 1.14 13.46
N LYS A 66 -10.09 2.20 13.98
CA LYS A 66 -9.54 3.57 13.83
C LYS A 66 -8.16 3.72 14.48
N ARG A 67 -7.86 2.89 15.47
CA ARG A 67 -6.57 2.88 16.16
C ARG A 67 -5.46 2.35 15.26
N ALA A 68 -5.75 1.33 14.44
CA ALA A 68 -4.81 0.80 13.46
C ALA A 68 -4.74 1.66 12.18
N ASP A 69 -5.81 2.41 11.86
CA ASP A 69 -5.86 3.28 10.68
C ASP A 69 -5.25 4.66 10.97
N GLN A 70 -3.99 4.68 11.32
CA GLN A 70 -3.22 5.90 11.57
C GLN A 70 -2.19 6.11 10.47
N ARG A 71 -2.00 7.37 10.05
CA ARG A 71 -0.95 7.77 9.13
C ARG A 71 0.11 8.57 9.87
N TYR A 72 1.37 8.41 9.47
CA TYR A 72 2.36 9.42 9.80
C TYR A 72 1.95 10.75 9.14
N PRO A 73 2.00 11.89 9.88
CA PRO A 73 1.62 13.18 9.34
C PRO A 73 2.54 13.58 8.17
N TYR A 74 1.98 14.29 7.20
CA TYR A 74 2.80 14.95 6.18
C TYR A 74 3.71 15.97 6.85
N ASP A 75 5.01 15.75 6.75
CA ASP A 75 6.04 16.62 7.35
C ASP A 75 7.35 16.48 6.56
N MET A 76 7.65 17.48 5.74
CA MET A 76 8.84 17.52 4.90
C MET A 76 10.11 17.65 5.72
N ALA A 77 10.08 18.42 6.83
CA ALA A 77 11.26 18.64 7.68
C ALA A 77 11.60 17.35 8.44
N ALA A 78 10.59 16.67 8.99
CA ALA A 78 10.79 15.37 9.61
C ALA A 78 11.30 14.32 8.61
N ALA A 79 10.77 14.30 7.37
CA ALA A 79 11.25 13.41 6.33
C ALA A 79 12.72 13.65 5.97
N GLN A 80 13.13 14.90 5.79
CA GLN A 80 14.53 15.25 5.53
C GLN A 80 15.45 14.86 6.69
N LYS A 81 15.00 15.10 7.94
CA LYS A 81 15.74 14.69 9.12
C LYS A 81 15.94 13.18 9.19
N LEU A 82 14.88 12.39 8.97
CA LEU A 82 14.94 10.93 8.95
C LEU A 82 15.91 10.41 7.88
N LEU A 83 15.92 11.01 6.68
CA LEU A 83 16.87 10.65 5.63
C LEU A 83 18.30 10.98 6.04
N ALA A 84 18.55 12.14 6.65
CA ALA A 84 19.86 12.51 7.14
C ALA A 84 20.33 11.57 8.26
N ASP A 85 19.48 11.25 9.23
CA ASP A 85 19.75 10.32 10.34
C ASP A 85 20.04 8.89 9.84
N ALA A 86 19.45 8.51 8.68
CA ALA A 86 19.71 7.24 8.01
C ALA A 86 20.97 7.25 7.13
N GLY A 87 21.68 8.41 7.02
CA GLY A 87 22.88 8.56 6.21
C GLY A 87 22.66 8.99 4.77
N TYR A 88 21.44 9.45 4.43
CA TYR A 88 21.05 9.87 3.08
C TYR A 88 20.67 11.35 3.01
N LYS A 89 21.41 12.22 3.68
CA LYS A 89 21.16 13.68 3.71
C LYS A 89 21.15 14.33 2.32
N ASP A 90 21.95 13.78 1.39
CA ASP A 90 22.04 14.25 0.01
C ASP A 90 21.04 13.56 -0.92
N GLY A 91 20.16 12.71 -0.35
CA GLY A 91 19.17 11.93 -1.08
C GLY A 91 19.77 10.76 -1.84
N PHE A 92 18.95 10.15 -2.68
CA PHE A 92 19.35 9.03 -3.56
C PHE A 92 18.39 8.87 -4.73
N GLU A 93 18.79 8.07 -5.71
CA GLU A 93 17.94 7.67 -6.83
C GLU A 93 17.35 6.28 -6.58
N VAL A 94 16.09 6.08 -6.96
CA VAL A 94 15.38 4.80 -6.81
C VAL A 94 14.45 4.56 -7.99
N ASP A 95 14.34 3.31 -8.44
CA ASP A 95 13.34 2.91 -9.43
C ASP A 95 11.95 2.87 -8.82
N PHE A 96 10.98 3.46 -9.52
CA PHE A 96 9.59 3.54 -9.08
C PHE A 96 8.66 3.13 -10.21
N ALA A 97 7.99 2.00 -10.06
CA ALA A 97 7.11 1.43 -11.07
C ALA A 97 5.63 1.63 -10.74
N CYS A 98 4.85 2.02 -11.74
CA CYS A 98 3.41 2.23 -11.60
C CYS A 98 2.65 1.71 -12.82
N PRO A 99 1.44 1.20 -12.64
CA PRO A 99 0.53 0.97 -13.76
C PRO A 99 -0.02 2.31 -14.26
N ASN A 100 -0.57 2.34 -15.47
CA ASN A 100 -1.22 3.52 -16.05
C ASN A 100 -2.63 3.26 -16.58
N ASN A 101 -3.18 2.06 -16.34
CA ASN A 101 -4.53 1.69 -16.75
C ASN A 101 -5.18 0.64 -15.84
N ARG A 102 -4.76 0.59 -14.56
CA ARG A 102 -5.28 -0.39 -13.59
C ARG A 102 -6.14 0.24 -12.50
N TYR A 103 -5.70 1.36 -11.94
CA TYR A 103 -6.38 2.03 -10.84
C TYR A 103 -6.81 3.45 -11.26
N ILE A 104 -7.75 4.03 -10.52
CA ILE A 104 -8.19 5.41 -10.80
C ILE A 104 -7.01 6.35 -10.60
N ALA A 105 -6.62 7.06 -11.64
CA ALA A 105 -5.55 8.07 -11.67
C ALA A 105 -4.16 7.54 -11.23
N ASP A 106 -3.88 6.26 -11.40
CA ASP A 106 -2.65 5.59 -10.95
C ASP A 106 -1.36 6.31 -11.39
N GLU A 107 -1.18 6.55 -12.68
CA GLU A 107 -0.01 7.29 -13.18
C GLU A 107 0.10 8.70 -12.57
N ARG A 108 -1.01 9.42 -12.46
CA ARG A 108 -1.01 10.78 -11.90
C ARG A 108 -0.67 10.80 -10.42
N ILE A 109 -1.10 9.80 -9.65
CA ILE A 109 -0.71 9.61 -8.25
C ILE A 109 0.79 9.41 -8.16
N CYS A 110 1.36 8.53 -8.99
CA CYS A 110 2.79 8.25 -8.99
C CYS A 110 3.64 9.44 -9.40
N GLN A 111 3.20 10.20 -10.43
CA GLN A 111 3.85 11.45 -10.83
C GLN A 111 3.86 12.47 -9.68
N ALA A 112 2.73 12.65 -8.99
CA ALA A 112 2.63 13.56 -7.85
C ALA A 112 3.57 13.14 -6.72
N VAL A 113 3.60 11.84 -6.39
CA VAL A 113 4.47 11.30 -5.32
C VAL A 113 5.95 11.41 -5.69
N ALA A 114 6.34 11.10 -6.92
CA ALA A 114 7.72 11.28 -7.39
C ALA A 114 8.17 12.75 -7.24
N ALA A 115 7.29 13.70 -7.59
CA ALA A 115 7.55 15.14 -7.39
C ALA A 115 7.64 15.53 -5.91
N MET A 116 6.86 14.90 -5.03
CA MET A 116 6.95 15.13 -3.58
C MET A 116 8.27 14.58 -3.01
N TRP A 117 8.66 13.36 -3.38
CA TRP A 117 9.92 12.76 -2.93
C TRP A 117 11.15 13.52 -3.41
N SER A 118 11.11 14.13 -4.60
CA SER A 118 12.22 14.94 -5.10
C SER A 118 12.54 16.14 -4.20
N LYS A 119 11.53 16.68 -3.48
CA LYS A 119 11.71 17.81 -2.54
C LYS A 119 12.48 17.43 -1.28
N VAL A 120 12.56 16.16 -0.94
CA VAL A 120 13.36 15.62 0.16
C VAL A 120 14.67 14.95 -0.34
N GLY A 121 15.02 15.15 -1.62
CA GLY A 121 16.25 14.63 -2.21
C GLY A 121 16.13 13.22 -2.82
N VAL A 122 14.98 12.55 -2.71
CA VAL A 122 14.79 11.21 -3.30
C VAL A 122 14.29 11.33 -4.71
N LYS A 123 15.14 10.98 -5.69
CA LYS A 123 14.82 11.01 -7.13
C LYS A 123 14.21 9.67 -7.57
N ALA A 124 12.90 9.61 -7.57
CA ALA A 124 12.18 8.44 -8.08
C ALA A 124 12.21 8.41 -9.61
N LYS A 125 12.86 7.41 -10.19
CA LYS A 125 12.87 7.14 -11.64
C LYS A 125 11.55 6.44 -12.00
N LEU A 126 10.53 7.26 -12.25
CA LEU A 126 9.19 6.75 -12.52
C LEU A 126 9.11 6.04 -13.87
N ARG A 127 8.67 4.79 -13.84
CA ARG A 127 8.30 3.99 -15.02
C ARG A 127 6.82 3.67 -14.97
N THR A 128 6.06 4.10 -15.97
CA THR A 128 4.64 3.76 -16.08
C THR A 128 4.40 2.82 -17.24
N MET A 129 3.50 1.86 -17.07
CA MET A 129 3.20 0.86 -18.09
C MET A 129 1.80 0.26 -17.93
N PRO A 130 1.23 -0.30 -19.00
CA PRO A 130 -0.05 -1.02 -18.93
C PRO A 130 0.01 -2.23 -18.01
N LEU A 131 -1.15 -2.57 -17.43
CA LEU A 131 -1.32 -3.69 -16.49
C LEU A 131 -0.68 -4.99 -16.97
N VAL A 132 -0.85 -5.31 -18.25
CA VAL A 132 -0.36 -6.57 -18.85
C VAL A 132 1.16 -6.72 -18.78
N SER A 133 1.90 -5.61 -18.80
CA SER A 133 3.35 -5.58 -18.63
C SER A 133 3.76 -5.38 -17.17
N TYR A 134 2.94 -4.63 -16.41
CA TYR A 134 3.22 -4.22 -15.05
C TYR A 134 3.26 -5.40 -14.07
N PHE A 135 2.20 -6.21 -14.01
CA PHE A 135 2.14 -7.31 -13.05
C PHE A 135 3.24 -8.36 -13.22
N PRO A 136 3.53 -8.85 -14.44
CA PRO A 136 4.64 -9.77 -14.61
C PRO A 136 5.99 -9.19 -14.17
N MET A 137 6.24 -7.91 -14.43
CA MET A 137 7.44 -7.20 -14.00
C MET A 137 7.54 -7.11 -12.47
N VAL A 138 6.44 -6.73 -11.81
CA VAL A 138 6.38 -6.67 -10.34
C VAL A 138 6.56 -8.05 -9.71
N GLN A 139 5.92 -9.08 -10.27
CA GLN A 139 6.06 -10.46 -9.80
C GLN A 139 7.47 -11.03 -9.96
N ARG A 140 8.22 -10.58 -10.95
CA ARG A 140 9.66 -10.91 -11.09
C ARG A 140 10.57 -10.05 -10.20
N HIS A 141 9.99 -9.22 -9.32
CA HIS A 141 10.70 -8.33 -8.41
C HIS A 141 11.64 -7.33 -9.14
N GLU A 142 11.25 -6.82 -10.31
CA GLU A 142 12.06 -5.90 -11.11
C GLU A 142 11.88 -4.43 -10.74
N ALA A 143 11.12 -4.13 -9.71
CA ALA A 143 10.87 -2.78 -9.20
C ALA A 143 11.39 -2.61 -7.77
N SER A 144 11.96 -1.45 -7.47
CA SER A 144 12.37 -1.10 -6.10
C SER A 144 11.19 -0.60 -5.26
N ILE A 145 10.36 0.26 -5.84
CA ILE A 145 9.09 0.72 -5.28
C ILE A 145 8.01 0.50 -6.34
N TYR A 146 6.84 0.04 -5.92
CA TYR A 146 5.76 -0.30 -6.82
C TYR A 146 4.39 0.05 -6.22
N MET A 147 3.41 0.36 -7.07
CA MET A 147 2.02 0.59 -6.66
C MET A 147 1.21 -0.71 -6.73
N LEU A 148 0.45 -1.01 -5.68
CA LEU A 148 -0.60 -2.01 -5.73
C LEU A 148 -1.92 -1.47 -5.15
N GLY A 149 -3.02 -2.03 -5.63
CA GLY A 149 -4.32 -1.94 -5.00
C GLY A 149 -4.73 -3.31 -4.50
N TRP A 150 -5.39 -3.34 -3.36
CA TRP A 150 -5.83 -4.56 -2.72
C TRP A 150 -7.31 -4.53 -2.43
N GLY A 151 -7.98 -5.62 -2.71
CA GLY A 151 -9.36 -5.86 -2.31
C GLY A 151 -9.42 -7.08 -1.40
N VAL A 152 -10.32 -7.07 -0.42
CA VAL A 152 -10.47 -8.16 0.55
C VAL A 152 -11.79 -8.90 0.29
N PRO A 153 -11.82 -9.89 -0.62
CA PRO A 153 -13.05 -10.55 -1.03
C PRO A 153 -13.68 -11.39 0.08
N THR A 154 -12.90 -11.76 1.09
CA THR A 154 -13.38 -12.48 2.28
C THR A 154 -14.00 -11.56 3.33
N PHE A 155 -13.84 -10.24 3.20
CA PHE A 155 -14.18 -9.24 4.22
C PHE A 155 -13.52 -9.50 5.59
N ASP A 156 -12.37 -10.19 5.60
CA ASP A 156 -11.60 -10.52 6.80
C ASP A 156 -10.14 -10.07 6.63
N ALA A 157 -9.59 -9.36 7.60
CA ALA A 157 -8.25 -8.79 7.57
C ALA A 157 -7.15 -9.84 7.43
N LEU A 158 -7.38 -11.09 7.84
CA LEU A 158 -6.41 -12.17 7.68
C LEU A 158 -5.97 -12.33 6.23
N TYR A 159 -6.88 -12.12 5.27
CA TYR A 159 -6.54 -12.18 3.85
C TYR A 159 -5.45 -11.17 3.46
N SER A 160 -5.53 -9.94 3.97
CA SER A 160 -4.47 -8.93 3.75
C SER A 160 -3.19 -9.28 4.52
N LEU A 161 -3.31 -9.65 5.78
CA LEU A 161 -2.17 -9.97 6.63
C LEU A 161 -1.37 -11.15 6.07
N GLN A 162 -2.05 -12.23 5.69
CA GLN A 162 -1.41 -13.42 5.13
C GLN A 162 -0.79 -13.17 3.77
N SER A 163 -1.48 -12.43 2.88
CA SER A 163 -1.03 -12.27 1.50
C SER A 163 0.02 -11.17 1.31
N LEU A 164 -0.08 -10.06 2.05
CA LEU A 164 0.74 -8.86 1.84
C LEU A 164 1.86 -8.71 2.85
N VAL A 165 1.66 -9.13 4.11
CA VAL A 165 2.52 -8.73 5.23
C VAL A 165 3.25 -9.94 5.83
N ARG A 166 2.66 -11.14 5.82
CA ARG A 166 3.34 -12.38 6.20
C ARG A 166 4.60 -12.59 5.36
N SER A 167 5.69 -13.04 5.95
CA SER A 167 6.89 -13.45 5.22
C SER A 167 6.54 -14.50 4.17
N VAL A 168 7.22 -14.42 3.01
CA VAL A 168 7.02 -15.38 1.91
C VAL A 168 7.31 -16.79 2.39
N GLY A 169 6.35 -17.69 2.20
CA GLY A 169 6.42 -19.08 2.68
C GLY A 169 5.55 -20.03 1.87
N ALA A 170 5.34 -21.22 2.41
CA ALA A 170 4.45 -22.23 1.82
C ALA A 170 2.97 -21.86 2.02
N GLY A 171 2.07 -22.55 1.29
CA GLY A 171 0.62 -22.41 1.49
C GLY A 171 0.02 -21.07 1.12
N GLY A 172 0.70 -20.25 0.31
CA GLY A 172 0.24 -18.94 -0.13
C GLY A 172 0.60 -17.78 0.82
N ASP A 173 1.39 -18.06 1.85
CA ASP A 173 1.90 -17.01 2.74
C ASP A 173 2.79 -16.04 1.98
N GLY A 174 2.49 -14.74 2.09
CA GLY A 174 3.26 -13.69 1.46
C GLY A 174 3.23 -13.70 -0.07
N ASN A 175 2.24 -14.35 -0.70
CA ASN A 175 2.18 -14.50 -2.16
C ASN A 175 2.05 -13.17 -2.92
N TYR A 176 1.66 -12.10 -2.25
CA TYR A 176 1.64 -10.73 -2.74
C TYR A 176 2.58 -9.79 -1.96
N ASN A 177 3.40 -10.34 -1.05
CA ASN A 177 4.49 -9.62 -0.39
C ASN A 177 5.68 -9.50 -1.35
N VAL A 178 5.49 -8.76 -2.43
CA VAL A 178 6.49 -8.60 -3.50
C VAL A 178 7.76 -7.91 -2.99
N GLY A 179 7.60 -6.99 -2.03
CA GLY A 179 8.73 -6.29 -1.39
C GLY A 179 9.52 -7.17 -0.43
N ARG A 180 9.04 -8.39 -0.16
CA ARG A 180 9.68 -9.37 0.75
C ARG A 180 9.96 -8.80 2.13
N TYR A 181 9.05 -7.97 2.64
CA TYR A 181 9.04 -7.62 4.05
C TYR A 181 9.05 -8.90 4.90
N SER A 182 9.80 -8.92 5.97
CA SER A 182 9.87 -10.06 6.88
C SER A 182 10.07 -9.59 8.31
N ASN A 183 9.19 -10.04 9.19
CA ASN A 183 9.27 -9.79 10.63
C ASN A 183 8.73 -11.02 11.37
N PRO A 184 9.55 -11.75 12.15
CA PRO A 184 9.11 -12.94 12.90
C PRO A 184 7.95 -12.67 13.87
N GLN A 185 7.84 -11.47 14.43
CA GLN A 185 6.73 -11.09 15.30
C GLN A 185 5.43 -10.98 14.50
N MET A 186 5.48 -10.39 13.30
CA MET A 186 4.34 -10.35 12.38
C MET A 186 3.91 -11.76 11.99
N ASP A 187 4.86 -12.60 11.64
CA ASP A 187 4.60 -13.98 11.28
C ASP A 187 3.89 -14.74 12.40
N ALA A 188 4.36 -14.60 13.64
CA ALA A 188 3.74 -15.20 14.81
C ALA A 188 2.31 -14.68 15.07
N LEU A 189 2.06 -13.38 14.87
CA LEU A 189 0.72 -12.80 14.98
C LEU A 189 -0.22 -13.38 13.93
N VAL A 190 0.21 -13.46 12.67
CA VAL A 190 -0.60 -14.02 11.58
C VAL A 190 -0.95 -15.48 11.84
N GLU A 191 0.01 -16.30 12.29
CA GLU A 191 -0.26 -17.70 12.64
C GLU A 191 -1.29 -17.84 13.78
N ARG A 192 -1.22 -16.96 14.79
CA ARG A 192 -2.23 -16.93 15.85
C ARG A 192 -3.60 -16.52 15.34
N VAL A 193 -3.69 -15.51 14.46
CA VAL A 193 -4.97 -15.08 13.84
C VAL A 193 -5.62 -16.20 13.04
N LYS A 194 -4.83 -17.04 12.36
CA LYS A 194 -5.32 -18.18 11.56
C LYS A 194 -6.11 -19.20 12.39
N VAL A 195 -5.72 -19.41 13.64
CA VAL A 195 -6.27 -20.49 14.49
C VAL A 195 -7.15 -19.99 15.65
N GLU A 196 -7.18 -18.67 15.91
CA GLU A 196 -7.99 -18.10 16.99
C GLU A 196 -9.48 -18.14 16.64
N VAL A 197 -10.26 -18.80 17.49
CA VAL A 197 -11.72 -18.97 17.32
C VAL A 197 -12.54 -17.97 18.14
N ASP A 198 -11.98 -17.45 19.24
CA ASP A 198 -12.62 -16.38 20.00
C ASP A 198 -12.55 -15.07 19.22
N GLN A 199 -13.69 -14.56 18.83
CA GLN A 199 -13.79 -13.39 17.94
C GLN A 199 -13.15 -12.13 18.54
N LYS A 200 -13.26 -11.93 19.86
CA LYS A 200 -12.69 -10.75 20.52
C LYS A 200 -11.16 -10.83 20.53
N ARG A 201 -10.61 -11.97 20.95
CA ARG A 201 -9.15 -12.21 20.95
C ARG A 201 -8.58 -12.15 19.54
N ARG A 202 -9.32 -12.68 18.55
CA ARG A 202 -8.92 -12.61 17.16
C ARG A 202 -8.86 -11.17 16.64
N ALA A 203 -9.85 -10.35 16.96
CA ALA A 203 -9.84 -8.93 16.62
C ALA A 203 -8.67 -8.18 17.27
N GLU A 204 -8.34 -8.46 18.53
CA GLU A 204 -7.17 -7.91 19.23
C GLU A 204 -5.85 -8.30 18.55
N LEU A 205 -5.72 -9.54 18.10
CA LEU A 205 -4.53 -10.02 17.38
C LEU A 205 -4.39 -9.34 16.00
N ILE A 206 -5.49 -9.17 15.28
CA ILE A 206 -5.52 -8.46 14.01
C ILE A 206 -5.11 -6.98 14.22
N GLU A 207 -5.67 -6.32 15.23
CA GLU A 207 -5.28 -4.94 15.53
C GLU A 207 -3.79 -4.81 15.85
N GLN A 208 -3.23 -5.74 16.66
CA GLN A 208 -1.81 -5.78 16.95
C GLN A 208 -0.97 -5.93 15.68
N ALA A 209 -1.37 -6.81 14.76
CA ALA A 209 -0.67 -7.03 13.50
C ALA A 209 -0.72 -5.78 12.60
N LEU A 210 -1.87 -5.10 12.50
CA LEU A 210 -2.01 -3.87 11.71
C LEU A 210 -1.22 -2.69 12.32
N ILE A 211 -1.16 -2.60 13.65
CA ILE A 211 -0.33 -1.60 14.34
C ILE A 211 1.16 -1.88 14.10
N LEU A 212 1.59 -3.14 14.17
CA LEU A 212 2.97 -3.52 13.88
C LEU A 212 3.35 -3.22 12.42
N GLU A 213 2.45 -3.49 11.47
CA GLU A 213 2.61 -3.16 10.06
C GLU A 213 2.87 -1.65 9.87
N HIS A 214 2.06 -0.82 10.51
CA HIS A 214 2.22 0.63 10.49
C HIS A 214 3.55 1.05 11.15
N GLN A 215 3.90 0.51 12.31
CA GLN A 215 5.14 0.82 13.01
C GLN A 215 6.38 0.46 12.19
N ASP A 216 6.38 -0.70 11.54
CA ASP A 216 7.48 -1.13 10.67
C ASP A 216 7.52 -0.39 9.33
N VAL A 217 6.46 0.34 8.99
CA VAL A 217 6.32 0.99 7.68
C VAL A 217 6.58 -0.02 6.57
N SER A 218 5.95 -1.20 6.66
CA SER A 218 6.17 -2.28 5.69
C SER A 218 5.68 -1.89 4.30
N HIS A 219 4.60 -1.12 4.25
CA HIS A 219 3.99 -0.52 3.06
C HIS A 219 3.70 0.97 3.31
N LEU A 220 3.36 1.68 2.24
CA LEU A 220 2.89 3.07 2.32
C LEU A 220 1.41 3.12 1.88
N PRO A 221 0.44 2.87 2.78
CA PRO A 221 -0.98 3.00 2.44
C PRO A 221 -1.32 4.43 2.05
N LEU A 222 -2.12 4.62 1.00
CA LEU A 222 -2.51 5.93 0.50
C LEU A 222 -3.99 6.21 0.77
N HIS A 223 -4.85 5.47 0.10
CA HIS A 223 -6.29 5.70 0.17
C HIS A 223 -7.10 4.48 -0.26
N ASN A 224 -8.33 4.43 0.21
CA ASN A 224 -9.39 3.59 -0.35
C ASN A 224 -10.01 4.31 -1.54
N GLN A 225 -10.13 3.64 -2.69
CA GLN A 225 -10.80 4.18 -3.86
C GLN A 225 -12.31 4.28 -3.64
N VAL A 226 -12.89 5.41 -3.99
CA VAL A 226 -14.33 5.51 -4.20
C VAL A 226 -14.61 5.09 -5.65
N ILE A 227 -15.43 4.07 -5.84
CA ILE A 227 -15.76 3.54 -7.15
C ILE A 227 -17.16 4.05 -7.55
N PRO A 228 -17.27 5.05 -8.42
CA PRO A 228 -18.55 5.57 -8.86
C PRO A 228 -19.20 4.62 -9.89
N TRP A 229 -20.50 4.43 -9.78
CA TRP A 229 -21.30 3.76 -10.77
C TRP A 229 -22.20 4.78 -11.46
N ALA A 230 -22.31 4.70 -12.80
CA ALA A 230 -23.19 5.53 -13.60
C ALA A 230 -24.21 4.66 -14.34
N MET A 231 -25.46 5.08 -14.34
CA MET A 231 -26.55 4.36 -14.98
C MET A 231 -27.60 5.34 -15.54
N LYS A 232 -28.47 4.88 -16.41
CA LYS A 232 -29.63 5.66 -16.87
C LYS A 232 -30.59 5.92 -15.70
N LYS A 233 -31.34 7.04 -15.72
CA LYS A 233 -32.26 7.44 -14.64
C LYS A 233 -33.35 6.41 -14.33
N ASN A 234 -33.72 5.61 -15.30
CA ASN A 234 -34.73 4.56 -15.17
C ASN A 234 -34.14 3.20 -14.76
N ILE A 235 -32.85 3.12 -14.49
CA ILE A 235 -32.18 1.89 -14.03
C ILE A 235 -31.83 2.05 -12.55
N GLU A 236 -32.20 1.08 -11.73
CA GLU A 236 -31.74 0.94 -10.37
C GLU A 236 -30.82 -0.27 -10.24
N VAL A 237 -29.73 -0.09 -9.54
CA VAL A 237 -28.73 -1.14 -9.28
C VAL A 237 -28.36 -1.12 -7.79
N VAL A 238 -28.29 -2.27 -7.18
CA VAL A 238 -27.74 -2.40 -5.84
C VAL A 238 -26.20 -2.34 -5.95
N HIS A 239 -25.60 -1.27 -5.41
CA HIS A 239 -24.15 -1.13 -5.36
C HIS A 239 -23.60 -1.97 -4.21
N ARG A 240 -23.06 -3.14 -4.53
CA ARG A 240 -22.54 -4.11 -3.57
C ARG A 240 -21.15 -3.68 -3.05
N ALA A 241 -20.86 -4.01 -1.80
CA ALA A 241 -19.57 -3.72 -1.17
C ALA A 241 -18.39 -4.44 -1.85
N ASP A 242 -18.62 -5.59 -2.52
CA ASP A 242 -17.61 -6.32 -3.29
C ASP A 242 -17.41 -5.75 -4.71
N ASN A 243 -18.09 -4.65 -5.04
CA ASN A 243 -18.08 -3.99 -6.36
C ASN A 243 -18.42 -4.91 -7.54
N ARG A 244 -19.20 -5.97 -7.31
CA ARG A 244 -19.68 -6.86 -8.35
C ARG A 244 -21.08 -6.49 -8.79
N LEU A 245 -21.30 -6.45 -10.10
CA LEU A 245 -22.62 -6.30 -10.67
C LEU A 245 -23.36 -7.64 -10.57
N ASP A 246 -24.52 -7.65 -9.89
CA ASP A 246 -25.43 -8.78 -9.88
C ASP A 246 -26.67 -8.41 -10.71
N TRP A 247 -26.81 -9.05 -11.88
CA TRP A 247 -27.89 -8.78 -12.81
C TRP A 247 -29.29 -9.01 -12.22
N ARG A 248 -29.40 -9.87 -11.21
CA ARG A 248 -30.66 -10.16 -10.50
C ARG A 248 -31.13 -9.00 -9.63
N LEU A 249 -30.22 -8.07 -9.31
CA LEU A 249 -30.46 -6.89 -8.48
C LEU A 249 -30.59 -5.61 -9.32
N ILE A 250 -30.87 -5.74 -10.61
CA ILE A 250 -31.13 -4.63 -11.52
C ILE A 250 -32.63 -4.55 -11.77
N SER A 251 -33.20 -3.37 -11.61
CA SER A 251 -34.58 -3.09 -11.98
C SER A 251 -34.67 -1.93 -12.96
N VAL A 252 -35.67 -1.97 -13.82
CA VAL A 252 -36.01 -0.91 -14.78
C VAL A 252 -37.32 -0.31 -14.32
N LYS A 253 -37.35 1.00 -14.09
CA LYS A 253 -38.56 1.78 -13.78
C LYS A 253 -39.27 2.25 -15.02
#